data_7ce534b2bd7da18e75f175c4b695a912
#
_entry.id   7ce534b2bd7da18e75f175c4b695a912
#
_cell.length_a   1.000
_cell.length_b   1.000
_cell.length_c   1.000
_cell.angle_alpha   90.00
_cell.angle_beta   90.00
_cell.angle_gamma   90.00
#
_symmetry.space_group_name_H-M   'P 1'
#
loop_
_entity.id
_entity.type
_entity.pdbx_description
1 polymer ?
#
loop_
_entity_poly.entity_id
_entity_poly.type
_entity_poly.pdbx_seq_one_letter_code
_entity_poly.pdbx_strand_id
1 'polypeptide(L)'
;MGQESRSPTVSEYPVSLTLDEAFRGSTRIMALGSNRRIEVKIPPGVDNSSKVHIPDGSRKTGGFNLLVTVQPNSTFTRKGRDLFRTITLPMEDALLGTEVTVETLSGKVALTVPPETQNGRRFRIARQGMPELNNPNNRGDLFATISILLPTGLTEKESELIRLFKASRMSRED
;
A
#
# COMPACT_ATOMS: atom_id res chain seq x y z
N MET A 1 33.82 42.04 -11.14
CA MET A 1 33.95 40.74 -11.81
C MET A 1 33.35 39.71 -10.87
N GLY A 2 32.09 39.35 -11.10
CA GLY A 2 31.39 38.36 -10.29
C GLY A 2 31.80 36.97 -10.71
N GLN A 3 32.41 36.19 -9.83
CA GLN A 3 32.51 34.77 -9.97
C GLN A 3 31.18 34.16 -9.53
N GLU A 4 30.35 33.80 -10.51
CA GLU A 4 29.23 32.89 -10.28
C GLU A 4 29.82 31.54 -9.92
N SER A 5 29.76 31.19 -8.65
CA SER A 5 30.01 29.85 -8.16
C SER A 5 28.90 28.94 -8.70
N ARG A 6 29.15 28.31 -9.86
CA ARG A 6 28.31 27.22 -10.34
C ARG A 6 28.40 26.10 -9.33
N SER A 7 27.37 25.93 -8.54
CA SER A 7 27.16 24.72 -7.73
C SER A 7 27.24 23.52 -8.68
N PRO A 8 27.94 22.45 -8.33
CA PRO A 8 28.03 21.27 -9.17
C PRO A 8 26.60 20.73 -9.40
N THR A 9 26.19 20.68 -10.64
CA THR A 9 24.88 20.15 -11.01
C THR A 9 24.95 18.63 -10.79
N VAL A 10 24.39 18.16 -9.67
CA VAL A 10 24.26 16.73 -9.37
C VAL A 10 23.30 16.12 -10.38
N SER A 11 23.77 15.16 -11.16
CA SER A 11 22.92 14.48 -12.16
C SER A 11 21.78 13.74 -11.48
N GLU A 12 20.58 13.81 -12.07
CA GLU A 12 19.40 13.08 -11.58
C GLU A 12 19.04 11.96 -12.55
N TYR A 13 18.79 10.78 -12.01
CA TYR A 13 18.39 9.60 -12.78
C TYR A 13 17.02 9.10 -12.30
N PRO A 14 16.04 8.96 -13.18
CA PRO A 14 14.73 8.42 -12.82
C PRO A 14 14.82 6.92 -12.52
N VAL A 15 14.15 6.48 -11.47
CA VAL A 15 14.01 5.07 -11.14
C VAL A 15 12.55 4.77 -10.79
N SER A 16 11.99 3.74 -11.43
CA SER A 16 10.61 3.28 -11.15
C SER A 16 10.66 2.04 -10.27
N LEU A 17 9.88 2.05 -9.21
CA LEU A 17 9.77 0.96 -8.23
C LEU A 17 8.33 0.50 -8.11
N THR A 18 8.14 -0.77 -7.80
CA THR A 18 6.86 -1.28 -7.33
C THR A 18 6.65 -0.87 -5.87
N LEU A 19 5.40 -0.98 -5.38
CA LEU A 19 5.09 -0.69 -3.98
C LEU A 19 5.83 -1.64 -3.02
N ASP A 20 5.98 -2.92 -3.38
CA ASP A 20 6.76 -3.91 -2.62
C ASP A 20 8.23 -3.54 -2.52
N GLU A 21 8.83 -3.09 -3.61
CA GLU A 21 10.22 -2.62 -3.62
C GLU A 21 10.41 -1.37 -2.76
N ALA A 22 9.46 -0.44 -2.80
CA ALA A 22 9.45 0.74 -1.94
C ALA A 22 9.25 0.37 -0.46
N PHE A 23 8.51 -0.72 -0.18
CA PHE A 23 8.29 -1.22 1.17
C PHE A 23 9.52 -1.92 1.75
N ARG A 24 10.17 -2.79 0.98
CA ARG A 24 11.30 -3.63 1.44
C ARG A 24 12.65 -2.97 1.26
N GLY A 25 12.72 -1.94 0.41
CA GLY A 25 13.94 -1.49 -0.21
C GLY A 25 14.34 -2.40 -1.36
N SER A 26 15.19 -1.91 -2.23
CA SER A 26 15.67 -2.70 -3.37
C SER A 26 17.09 -2.34 -3.74
N THR A 27 17.73 -3.24 -4.49
CA THR A 27 19.05 -3.01 -5.07
C THR A 27 18.90 -2.98 -6.59
N ARG A 28 19.49 -1.96 -7.23
CA ARG A 28 19.46 -1.78 -8.68
C ARG A 28 20.86 -1.65 -9.22
N ILE A 29 21.09 -2.22 -10.40
CA ILE A 29 22.31 -2.01 -11.17
C ILE A 29 22.02 -0.93 -12.20
N MET A 30 22.75 0.18 -12.13
CA MET A 30 22.61 1.29 -13.07
C MET A 30 23.86 1.45 -13.91
N ALA A 31 23.66 1.72 -15.21
CA ALA A 31 24.73 2.06 -16.13
C ALA A 31 24.94 3.58 -16.10
N LEU A 32 26.14 4.02 -15.73
CA LEU A 32 26.56 5.42 -15.78
C LEU A 32 27.52 5.60 -16.96
N GLY A 33 27.02 6.25 -18.04
CA GLY A 33 27.79 6.42 -19.27
C GLY A 33 28.08 5.11 -19.99
N SER A 34 29.08 5.09 -20.86
CA SER A 34 29.28 3.99 -21.82
C SER A 34 29.88 2.70 -21.24
N ASN A 35 30.42 2.70 -20.01
CA ASN A 35 31.10 1.48 -19.52
C ASN A 35 31.15 1.29 -17.99
N ARG A 36 30.41 2.08 -17.20
CA ARG A 36 30.42 1.96 -15.74
C ARG A 36 29.07 1.49 -15.22
N ARG A 37 29.04 0.32 -14.59
CA ARG A 37 27.88 -0.18 -13.85
C ARG A 37 28.11 -0.02 -12.37
N ILE A 38 27.13 0.50 -11.66
CA ILE A 38 27.15 0.63 -10.20
C ILE A 38 25.93 -0.05 -9.62
N GLU A 39 26.13 -0.67 -8.46
CA GLU A 39 25.06 -1.21 -7.64
C GLU A 39 24.58 -0.11 -6.69
N VAL A 40 23.28 0.14 -6.70
CA VAL A 40 22.63 1.18 -5.93
C VAL A 40 21.63 0.56 -4.98
N LYS A 41 21.73 0.85 -3.71
CA LYS A 41 20.76 0.45 -2.69
C LYS A 41 19.74 1.55 -2.48
N ILE A 42 18.48 1.21 -2.68
CA ILE A 42 17.34 2.09 -2.42
C ILE A 42 16.73 1.69 -1.07
N PRO A 43 16.71 2.59 -0.10
CA PRO A 43 16.21 2.26 1.24
C PRO A 43 14.70 2.02 1.24
N PRO A 44 14.16 1.26 2.22
CA PRO A 44 12.73 1.12 2.41
C PRO A 44 12.09 2.46 2.81
N GLY A 45 10.84 2.66 2.42
CA GLY A 45 10.07 3.84 2.78
C GLY A 45 10.14 5.00 1.78
N VAL A 46 10.90 4.87 0.69
CA VAL A 46 10.91 5.89 -0.38
C VAL A 46 9.50 6.12 -0.93
N ASP A 47 9.23 7.35 -1.34
CA ASP A 47 7.97 7.79 -1.91
C ASP A 47 8.18 8.42 -3.29
N ASN A 48 7.08 8.76 -3.96
CA ASN A 48 7.13 9.54 -5.20
C ASN A 48 7.90 10.84 -4.97
N SER A 49 8.78 11.14 -5.92
CA SER A 49 9.68 12.30 -5.88
C SER A 49 10.74 12.24 -4.78
N SER A 50 10.90 11.13 -4.06
CA SER A 50 12.04 10.94 -3.16
C SER A 50 13.35 11.03 -3.95
N LYS A 51 14.28 11.85 -3.45
CA LYS A 51 15.63 11.96 -3.98
C LYS A 51 16.58 11.15 -3.10
N VAL A 52 17.13 10.08 -3.66
CA VAL A 52 18.11 9.24 -2.97
C VAL A 52 19.50 9.60 -3.49
N HIS A 53 20.33 10.20 -2.65
CA HIS A 53 21.70 10.53 -3.01
C HIS A 53 22.59 9.29 -3.01
N ILE A 54 23.29 9.07 -4.11
CA ILE A 54 24.21 7.96 -4.29
C ILE A 54 25.62 8.49 -4.49
N PRO A 55 26.53 8.24 -3.53
CA PRO A 55 27.92 8.60 -3.68
C PRO A 55 28.56 7.70 -4.76
N ASP A 56 29.20 8.28 -5.75
CA ASP A 56 29.85 7.56 -6.84
C ASP A 56 31.37 7.38 -6.64
N GLY A 57 31.88 7.85 -5.53
CA GLY A 57 33.30 7.84 -5.20
C GLY A 57 34.13 8.89 -5.99
N SER A 58 33.48 9.71 -6.80
CA SER A 58 34.13 10.78 -7.54
C SER A 58 34.23 12.05 -6.68
N ARG A 59 35.43 12.56 -6.51
CA ARG A 59 35.67 13.86 -5.84
C ARG A 59 35.15 15.06 -6.66
N LYS A 60 34.91 14.88 -7.96
CA LYS A 60 34.48 15.96 -8.87
C LYS A 60 32.97 16.16 -8.91
N THR A 61 32.20 15.08 -8.83
CA THR A 61 30.74 15.09 -8.94
C THR A 61 30.04 14.88 -7.60
N GLY A 62 30.72 14.29 -6.61
CA GLY A 62 30.13 14.02 -5.30
C GLY A 62 29.03 12.95 -5.31
N GLY A 63 28.74 12.36 -6.49
CA GLY A 63 27.66 11.39 -6.68
C GLY A 63 26.54 11.89 -7.60
N PHE A 64 25.39 11.22 -7.55
CA PHE A 64 24.19 11.56 -8.31
C PHE A 64 22.95 11.27 -7.46
N ASN A 65 21.81 11.81 -7.88
CA ASN A 65 20.53 11.57 -7.24
C ASN A 65 19.67 10.61 -8.05
N LEU A 66 18.99 9.69 -7.36
CA LEU A 66 17.87 8.94 -7.93
C LEU A 66 16.57 9.67 -7.66
N LEU A 67 15.81 9.93 -8.70
CA LEU A 67 14.45 10.42 -8.59
C LEU A 67 13.50 9.24 -8.62
N VAL A 68 12.91 8.92 -7.47
CA VAL A 68 12.06 7.75 -7.31
C VAL A 68 10.65 8.03 -7.80
N THR A 69 10.09 7.08 -8.54
CA THR A 69 8.67 7.00 -8.88
C THR A 69 8.14 5.64 -8.43
N VAL A 70 7.15 5.62 -7.56
CA VAL A 70 6.49 4.39 -7.12
C VAL A 70 5.27 4.13 -7.99
N GLN A 71 5.24 2.96 -8.63
CA GLN A 71 4.14 2.57 -9.52
C GLN A 71 2.84 2.35 -8.73
N PRO A 72 1.68 2.69 -9.32
CA PRO A 72 0.39 2.33 -8.75
C PRO A 72 0.29 0.82 -8.50
N ASN A 73 -0.34 0.45 -7.40
CA ASN A 73 -0.60 -0.95 -7.03
C ASN A 73 -2.10 -1.23 -7.15
N SER A 74 -2.48 -2.42 -7.65
CA SER A 74 -3.88 -2.80 -7.86
C SER A 74 -4.64 -3.09 -6.55
N THR A 75 -3.93 -3.47 -5.51
CA THR A 75 -4.51 -3.90 -4.23
C THR A 75 -4.47 -2.80 -3.17
N PHE A 76 -3.39 -2.02 -3.17
CA PHE A 76 -3.14 -1.00 -2.15
C PHE A 76 -3.08 0.39 -2.75
N THR A 77 -3.74 1.33 -2.09
CA THR A 77 -3.54 2.76 -2.30
C THR A 77 -2.69 3.31 -1.17
N ARG A 78 -1.59 3.99 -1.50
CA ARG A 78 -0.70 4.62 -0.53
C ARG A 78 -1.07 6.07 -0.31
N LYS A 79 -1.11 6.51 0.96
CA LYS A 79 -1.18 7.92 1.35
C LYS A 79 -0.17 8.18 2.47
N GLY A 80 0.95 8.79 2.13
CA GLY A 80 2.05 8.94 3.06
C GLY A 80 2.60 7.58 3.52
N ARG A 81 2.52 7.29 4.80
CA ARG A 81 2.91 5.99 5.37
C ARG A 81 1.76 5.00 5.46
N ASP A 82 0.52 5.46 5.32
CA ASP A 82 -0.64 4.60 5.44
C ASP A 82 -1.01 3.94 4.11
N LEU A 83 -1.50 2.73 4.22
CA LEU A 83 -2.02 1.93 3.12
C LEU A 83 -3.52 1.75 3.27
N PHE A 84 -4.20 1.70 2.15
CA PHE A 84 -5.64 1.51 2.05
C PHE A 84 -5.93 0.37 1.10
N ARG A 85 -6.84 -0.51 1.47
CA ARG A 85 -7.35 -1.56 0.59
C ARG A 85 -8.82 -1.83 0.87
N THR A 86 -9.49 -2.40 -0.12
CA THR A 86 -10.86 -2.89 0.03
C THR A 86 -10.84 -4.40 0.27
N ILE A 87 -11.68 -4.86 1.19
CA ILE A 87 -11.92 -6.27 1.45
C ILE A 87 -13.37 -6.56 1.12
N THR A 88 -13.59 -7.48 0.18
CA THR A 88 -14.92 -7.91 -0.19
C THR A 88 -15.37 -9.05 0.72
N LEU A 89 -16.54 -8.91 1.33
CA LEU A 89 -17.16 -9.91 2.18
C LEU A 89 -18.54 -10.31 1.61
N PRO A 90 -18.91 -11.59 1.65
CA PRO A 90 -20.28 -12.00 1.47
C PRO A 90 -21.21 -11.34 2.50
N MET A 91 -22.46 -11.11 2.13
CA MET A 91 -23.45 -10.47 2.99
C MET A 91 -23.64 -11.23 4.32
N GLU A 92 -23.71 -12.54 4.26
CA GLU A 92 -23.89 -13.42 5.41
C GLU A 92 -22.74 -13.30 6.41
N ASP A 93 -21.49 -13.19 5.94
CA ASP A 93 -20.31 -13.01 6.79
C ASP A 93 -20.31 -11.63 7.47
N ALA A 94 -20.78 -10.61 6.78
CA ALA A 94 -20.90 -9.28 7.36
C ALA A 94 -22.01 -9.21 8.43
N LEU A 95 -23.09 -9.95 8.25
CA LEU A 95 -24.21 -10.01 9.19
C LEU A 95 -23.91 -10.87 10.42
N LEU A 96 -23.29 -12.01 10.23
CA LEU A 96 -23.04 -13.00 11.29
C LEU A 96 -21.69 -12.81 12.00
N GLY A 97 -20.80 -12.05 11.40
CA GLY A 97 -19.41 -11.92 11.82
C GLY A 97 -18.56 -13.05 11.29
N THR A 98 -17.30 -12.78 11.06
CA THR A 98 -16.34 -13.74 10.51
C THR A 98 -14.90 -13.34 10.87
N GLU A 99 -13.96 -14.24 10.63
CA GLU A 99 -12.54 -13.93 10.63
C GLU A 99 -12.00 -14.05 9.21
N VAL A 100 -11.36 -12.99 8.72
CA VAL A 100 -10.77 -12.96 7.38
C VAL A 100 -9.27 -12.81 7.45
N THR A 101 -8.57 -13.51 6.57
CA THR A 101 -7.14 -13.33 6.38
C THR A 101 -6.89 -12.18 5.43
N VAL A 102 -6.27 -11.14 5.93
CA VAL A 102 -5.90 -9.95 5.15
C VAL A 102 -4.44 -10.06 4.72
N GLU A 103 -4.20 -10.04 3.42
CA GLU A 103 -2.83 -9.94 2.90
C GLU A 103 -2.33 -8.51 3.05
N THR A 104 -1.12 -8.36 3.58
CA THR A 104 -0.41 -7.09 3.76
C THR A 104 0.96 -7.18 3.08
N LEU A 105 1.66 -6.06 2.92
CA LEU A 105 3.01 -6.07 2.37
C LEU A 105 4.03 -6.80 3.26
N SER A 106 3.73 -6.95 4.55
CA SER A 106 4.58 -7.69 5.50
C SER A 106 4.17 -9.14 5.73
N GLY A 107 3.06 -9.60 5.14
CA GLY A 107 2.55 -10.96 5.31
C GLY A 107 1.04 -11.00 5.48
N LYS A 108 0.53 -12.04 6.15
CA LYS A 108 -0.90 -12.25 6.36
C LYS A 108 -1.27 -11.93 7.81
N VAL A 109 -2.38 -11.25 7.99
CA VAL A 109 -2.93 -10.88 9.30
C VAL A 109 -4.39 -11.32 9.39
N ALA A 110 -4.78 -11.93 10.50
CA ALA A 110 -6.18 -12.22 10.78
C ALA A 110 -6.91 -10.94 11.22
N LEU A 111 -8.05 -10.69 10.61
CA LEU A 111 -8.96 -9.60 10.95
C LEU A 111 -10.29 -10.16 11.39
N THR A 112 -10.66 -9.92 12.64
CA THR A 112 -12.00 -10.26 13.15
C THR A 112 -13.00 -9.19 12.71
N VAL A 113 -13.99 -9.60 11.95
CA VAL A 113 -15.11 -8.77 11.52
C VAL A 113 -16.29 -9.06 12.43
N PRO A 114 -16.73 -8.12 13.26
CA PRO A 114 -17.85 -8.34 14.17
C PRO A 114 -19.18 -8.49 13.41
N PRO A 115 -20.17 -9.15 14.01
CA PRO A 115 -21.52 -9.21 13.45
C PRO A 115 -22.08 -7.81 13.15
N GLU A 116 -23.02 -7.74 12.20
CA GLU A 116 -23.70 -6.51 11.79
C GLU A 116 -22.79 -5.43 11.24
N THR A 117 -21.63 -5.86 10.70
CA THR A 117 -20.70 -4.95 10.04
C THR A 117 -21.34 -4.34 8.79
N GLN A 118 -21.33 -3.01 8.73
CA GLN A 118 -21.94 -2.25 7.64
C GLN A 118 -20.99 -2.08 6.46
N ASN A 119 -21.57 -1.95 5.26
CA ASN A 119 -20.80 -1.63 4.06
C ASN A 119 -20.04 -0.30 4.24
N GLY A 120 -18.79 -0.26 3.80
CA GLY A 120 -17.93 0.90 3.94
C GLY A 120 -17.26 1.03 5.32
N ARG A 121 -17.54 0.14 6.28
CA ARG A 121 -16.84 0.14 7.57
C ARG A 121 -15.36 -0.06 7.36
N ARG A 122 -14.55 0.72 8.07
CA ARG A 122 -13.10 0.70 7.99
C ARG A 122 -12.50 0.12 9.26
N PHE A 123 -11.57 -0.82 9.08
CA PHE A 123 -10.76 -1.39 10.15
C PHE A 123 -9.32 -0.91 10.02
N ARG A 124 -8.73 -0.52 11.14
CA ARG A 124 -7.33 -0.15 11.23
C ARG A 124 -6.51 -1.36 11.66
N ILE A 125 -5.55 -1.74 10.86
CA ILE A 125 -4.57 -2.78 11.18
C ILE A 125 -3.24 -2.05 11.45
N ALA A 126 -2.90 -1.95 12.73
CA ALA A 126 -1.77 -1.16 13.18
C ALA A 126 -0.44 -1.69 12.63
N ARG A 127 0.47 -0.78 12.28
CA ARG A 127 1.84 -1.07 11.82
C ARG A 127 1.92 -1.95 10.57
N GLN A 128 0.88 -1.98 9.75
CA GLN A 128 0.83 -2.71 8.47
C GLN A 128 0.90 -1.78 7.25
N GLY A 129 1.26 -0.52 7.48
CA GLY A 129 1.55 0.47 6.44
C GLY A 129 3.01 0.48 6.00
N MET A 130 3.39 1.52 5.27
CA MET A 130 4.75 1.72 4.76
C MET A 130 5.73 2.09 5.88
N PRO A 131 6.99 1.65 5.78
CA PRO A 131 8.04 2.08 6.69
C PRO A 131 8.37 3.56 6.47
N GLU A 132 8.88 4.20 7.50
CA GLU A 132 9.43 5.54 7.42
C GLU A 132 10.88 5.49 6.88
N LEU A 133 11.22 6.39 5.95
CA LEU A 133 12.50 6.38 5.25
C LEU A 133 13.72 6.39 6.19
N ASN A 134 13.66 7.22 7.23
CA ASN A 134 14.77 7.36 8.19
C ASN A 134 14.66 6.44 9.42
N ASN A 135 13.53 5.78 9.59
CA ASN A 135 13.28 4.84 10.69
C ASN A 135 12.35 3.70 10.21
N PRO A 136 12.90 2.67 9.54
CA PRO A 136 12.10 1.59 8.96
C PRO A 136 11.28 0.77 9.98
N ASN A 137 11.63 0.84 11.26
CA ASN A 137 10.86 0.21 12.35
C ASN A 137 9.57 0.98 12.67
N ASN A 138 9.50 2.25 12.31
CA ASN A 138 8.31 3.07 12.43
C ASN A 138 7.49 2.91 11.14
N ARG A 139 6.34 2.27 11.25
CA ARG A 139 5.44 2.01 10.13
C ARG A 139 4.12 2.73 10.30
N GLY A 140 3.52 3.12 9.20
CA GLY A 140 2.11 3.53 9.16
C GLY A 140 1.17 2.35 9.37
N ASP A 141 -0.10 2.59 9.14
CA ASP A 141 -1.16 1.61 9.34
C ASP A 141 -1.76 1.16 8.01
N LEU A 142 -2.44 0.02 8.03
CA LEU A 142 -3.28 -0.42 6.93
C LEU A 142 -4.74 -0.22 7.30
N PHE A 143 -5.47 0.48 6.45
CA PHE A 143 -6.91 0.68 6.57
C PHE A 143 -7.65 -0.23 5.58
N ALA A 144 -8.38 -1.20 6.12
CA ALA A 144 -9.20 -2.13 5.37
C ALA A 144 -10.65 -1.66 5.35
N THR A 145 -11.18 -1.31 4.19
CA THR A 145 -12.57 -0.90 4.01
C THR A 145 -13.39 -2.08 3.54
N ILE A 146 -14.46 -2.40 4.23
CA ILE A 146 -15.35 -3.51 3.88
C ILE A 146 -16.27 -3.11 2.71
N SER A 147 -16.32 -3.97 1.71
CA SER A 147 -17.27 -3.94 0.61
C SER A 147 -18.11 -5.19 0.66
N ILE A 148 -19.42 -5.03 0.94
CA ILE A 148 -20.32 -6.17 1.05
C ILE A 148 -20.79 -6.60 -0.33
N LEU A 149 -20.62 -7.87 -0.64
CA LEU A 149 -21.08 -8.50 -1.85
C LEU A 149 -22.45 -9.15 -1.61
N LEU A 150 -23.44 -8.72 -2.35
CA LEU A 150 -24.75 -9.39 -2.37
C LEU A 150 -24.68 -10.61 -3.29
N PRO A 151 -25.26 -11.75 -2.88
CA PRO A 151 -25.30 -12.93 -3.72
C PRO A 151 -26.19 -12.70 -4.95
N THR A 152 -25.81 -13.34 -6.05
CA THR A 152 -26.58 -13.37 -7.28
C THR A 152 -26.96 -14.81 -7.64
N GLY A 153 -28.01 -15.01 -8.45
CA GLY A 153 -28.41 -16.37 -8.85
C GLY A 153 -28.95 -17.18 -7.67
N LEU A 154 -29.75 -16.56 -6.80
CA LEU A 154 -30.35 -17.22 -5.65
C LEU A 154 -31.16 -18.46 -6.05
N THR A 155 -30.97 -19.54 -5.33
CA THR A 155 -31.83 -20.71 -5.38
C THR A 155 -33.23 -20.39 -4.82
N GLU A 156 -34.24 -21.21 -5.11
CA GLU A 156 -35.58 -21.03 -4.57
C GLU A 156 -35.56 -21.05 -3.02
N LYS A 157 -34.79 -21.95 -2.42
CA LYS A 157 -34.66 -22.04 -0.98
C LYS A 157 -34.02 -20.79 -0.37
N GLU A 158 -32.96 -20.26 -0.98
CA GLU A 158 -32.32 -19.01 -0.54
C GLU A 158 -33.28 -17.81 -0.63
N SER A 159 -34.04 -17.73 -1.72
CA SER A 159 -35.05 -16.71 -1.90
C SER A 159 -36.15 -16.78 -0.84
N GLU A 160 -36.54 -17.98 -0.45
CA GLU A 160 -37.54 -18.21 0.62
C GLU A 160 -36.96 -17.76 1.99
N LEU A 161 -35.74 -18.10 2.30
CA LEU A 161 -35.05 -17.67 3.54
C LEU A 161 -34.95 -16.15 3.63
N ILE A 162 -34.63 -15.48 2.52
CA ILE A 162 -34.60 -14.00 2.47
C ILE A 162 -36.00 -13.39 2.66
N ARG A 163 -37.04 -14.02 2.12
CA ARG A 163 -38.44 -13.57 2.36
C ARG A 163 -38.81 -13.71 3.85
N LEU A 164 -38.46 -14.82 4.49
CA LEU A 164 -38.69 -15.03 5.93
C LEU A 164 -37.92 -14.00 6.76
N PHE A 165 -36.65 -13.75 6.42
CA PHE A 165 -35.85 -12.71 7.08
C PHE A 165 -36.49 -11.32 6.94
N LYS A 166 -36.95 -10.96 5.73
CA LYS A 166 -37.68 -9.70 5.50
C LYS A 166 -38.93 -9.60 6.37
N ALA A 167 -39.76 -10.65 6.43
CA ALA A 167 -40.97 -10.66 7.26
C ALA A 167 -40.64 -10.50 8.76
N SER A 168 -39.61 -11.17 9.25
CA SER A 168 -39.13 -11.04 10.64
C SER A 168 -38.70 -9.62 10.99
N ARG A 169 -38.13 -8.88 10.06
CA ARG A 169 -37.74 -7.48 10.29
C ARG A 169 -38.92 -6.53 10.37
N MET A 170 -39.91 -6.73 9.53
CA MET A 170 -41.13 -5.90 9.55
C MET A 170 -41.91 -6.02 10.86
N SER A 171 -41.90 -7.20 11.51
CA SER A 171 -42.55 -7.42 12.82
C SER A 171 -41.81 -6.77 14.01
N ARG A 172 -40.66 -6.15 13.80
CA ARG A 172 -39.91 -5.44 14.84
C ARG A 172 -40.15 -3.94 14.87
N GLU A 173 -40.76 -3.39 13.83
CA GLU A 173 -41.05 -1.96 13.68
C GLU A 173 -42.47 -1.58 14.21
N ASP A 174 -43.29 -2.56 14.60
CA ASP A 174 -44.54 -2.42 15.33
C ASP A 174 -44.36 -2.65 16.83
#